data_70731942a79faa9db8a14cc21a276f68
#
_entry.id   70731942a79faa9db8a14cc21a276f68
#
_cell.length_a   1.000
_cell.length_b   1.000
_cell.length_c   1.000
_cell.angle_alpha   90.00
_cell.angle_beta   90.00
_cell.angle_gamma   90.00
#
_symmetry.space_group_name_H-M   'P 1'
#
loop_
_entity.id
_entity.type
_entity.pdbx_description
1 polymer ?
#
loop_
_entity_poly.entity_id
_entity_poly.type
_entity_poly.pdbx_seq_one_letter_code
_entity_poly.pdbx_strand_id
1 'polypeptide(L)'
;MSESKTFNDALIECVKAAGGSKVVGAALFPEKPLDTAQRLLLACLNEDRPEKLSPDQALFIMRMAKNKGFHGVNLPCDELGYSHPSPVEPKDEMAELQRQFIEASKHISAMAERIEKLSGQVK
;
A
#
# COMPACT_ATOMS: atom_id res chain seq x y z
N MET A 1 11.68 19.26 -21.56
CA MET A 1 10.36 19.75 -21.20
C MET A 1 9.60 18.69 -20.42
N SER A 2 9.23 19.01 -19.24
CA SER A 2 8.51 18.07 -18.42
C SER A 2 7.02 18.29 -18.61
N GLU A 3 6.36 17.33 -19.21
CA GLU A 3 4.92 17.30 -19.15
C GLU A 3 4.52 16.78 -17.77
N SER A 4 3.59 17.46 -17.11
CA SER A 4 3.10 16.95 -15.85
C SER A 4 2.29 15.68 -16.11
N LYS A 5 2.70 14.61 -15.45
CA LYS A 5 1.98 13.35 -15.53
C LYS A 5 0.76 13.41 -14.63
N THR A 6 -0.36 12.90 -15.12
CA THR A 6 -1.56 12.74 -14.30
C THR A 6 -1.43 11.47 -13.47
N PHE A 7 -2.27 11.36 -12.44
CA PHE A 7 -2.35 10.11 -11.68
C PHE A 7 -2.72 8.93 -12.58
N ASN A 8 -3.57 9.18 -13.58
CA ASN A 8 -3.94 8.16 -14.56
C ASN A 8 -2.72 7.66 -15.34
N ASP A 9 -1.83 8.58 -15.74
CA ASP A 9 -0.58 8.21 -16.41
C ASP A 9 0.28 7.33 -15.53
N ALA A 10 0.36 7.63 -14.23
CA ALA A 10 1.09 6.82 -13.27
C ALA A 10 0.49 5.43 -13.15
N LEU A 11 -0.84 5.32 -13.16
CA LEU A 11 -1.51 4.02 -13.12
C LEU A 11 -1.23 3.19 -14.37
N ILE A 12 -1.18 3.84 -15.53
CA ILE A 12 -0.82 3.15 -16.78
C ILE A 12 0.59 2.57 -16.67
N GLU A 13 1.53 3.34 -16.13
CA GLU A 13 2.89 2.86 -15.91
C GLU A 13 2.92 1.70 -14.89
N CYS A 14 2.12 1.79 -13.84
CA CYS A 14 1.97 0.71 -12.86
C CYS A 14 1.48 -0.57 -13.51
N VAL A 15 0.49 -0.47 -14.40
CA VAL A 15 -0.06 -1.63 -15.11
C VAL A 15 1.03 -2.28 -15.96
N LYS A 16 1.81 -1.48 -16.68
CA LYS A 16 2.92 -2.00 -17.48
C LYS A 16 3.94 -2.72 -16.62
N ALA A 17 4.31 -2.12 -15.49
CA ALA A 17 5.29 -2.69 -14.57
C ALA A 17 4.77 -3.97 -13.91
N ALA A 18 3.48 -4.06 -13.66
CA ALA A 18 2.85 -5.21 -13.00
C ALA A 18 2.62 -6.41 -13.94
N GLY A 19 2.94 -6.27 -15.22
CA GLY A 19 2.83 -7.36 -16.17
C GLY A 19 1.92 -7.10 -17.36
N GLY A 20 1.34 -5.90 -17.45
CA GLY A 20 0.48 -5.49 -18.55
C GLY A 20 -0.99 -5.60 -18.25
N SER A 21 -1.82 -5.05 -19.15
CA SER A 21 -3.25 -4.92 -18.95
C SER A 21 -3.98 -6.27 -18.84
N LYS A 22 -3.47 -7.29 -19.50
CA LYS A 22 -4.08 -8.63 -19.44
C LYS A 22 -3.92 -9.24 -18.06
N VAL A 23 -2.71 -9.16 -17.49
CA VAL A 23 -2.41 -9.69 -16.17
C VAL A 23 -3.16 -8.91 -15.09
N VAL A 24 -3.07 -7.59 -15.14
CA VAL A 24 -3.69 -6.72 -14.13
C VAL A 24 -5.22 -6.81 -14.22
N GLY A 25 -5.77 -6.81 -15.43
CA GLY A 25 -7.21 -6.96 -15.63
C GLY A 25 -7.75 -8.25 -15.04
N ALA A 26 -7.06 -9.36 -15.27
CA ALA A 26 -7.46 -10.66 -14.73
C ALA A 26 -7.43 -10.66 -13.20
N ALA A 27 -6.45 -10.01 -12.60
CA ALA A 27 -6.34 -9.94 -11.15
C ALA A 27 -7.38 -9.01 -10.52
N LEU A 28 -7.69 -7.90 -11.20
CA LEU A 28 -8.62 -6.89 -10.71
C LEU A 28 -10.07 -7.32 -10.87
N PHE A 29 -10.39 -8.02 -11.94
CA PHE A 29 -11.74 -8.49 -12.26
C PHE A 29 -11.76 -10.01 -12.46
N PRO A 30 -11.51 -10.79 -11.39
CA PRO A 30 -11.36 -12.25 -11.51
C PRO A 30 -12.64 -12.95 -11.91
N GLU A 31 -13.80 -12.34 -11.71
CA GLU A 31 -15.11 -12.92 -12.07
C GLU A 31 -15.45 -12.78 -13.55
N LYS A 32 -14.66 -12.00 -14.31
CA LYS A 32 -14.94 -11.74 -15.72
C LYS A 32 -14.03 -12.57 -16.62
N PRO A 33 -14.48 -12.88 -17.87
CA PRO A 33 -13.57 -13.47 -18.84
C PRO A 33 -12.35 -12.60 -19.09
N LEU A 34 -11.22 -13.22 -19.43
CA LEU A 34 -9.94 -12.50 -19.56
C LEU A 34 -10.02 -11.32 -20.52
N ASP A 35 -10.64 -11.50 -21.69
CA ASP A 35 -10.75 -10.41 -22.68
C ASP A 35 -11.60 -9.27 -22.17
N THR A 36 -12.69 -9.61 -21.47
CA THR A 36 -13.59 -8.59 -20.89
C THR A 36 -12.88 -7.82 -19.78
N ALA A 37 -12.16 -8.52 -18.91
CA ALA A 37 -11.42 -7.91 -17.81
C ALA A 37 -10.36 -6.94 -18.34
N GLN A 38 -9.61 -7.36 -19.35
CA GLN A 38 -8.60 -6.50 -19.97
C GLN A 38 -9.24 -5.25 -20.60
N ARG A 39 -10.32 -5.44 -21.33
CA ARG A 39 -11.04 -4.35 -22.00
C ARG A 39 -11.59 -3.35 -21.00
N LEU A 40 -12.16 -3.86 -19.91
CA LEU A 40 -12.70 -3.00 -18.85
C LEU A 40 -11.59 -2.18 -18.19
N LEU A 41 -10.46 -2.80 -17.90
CA LEU A 41 -9.31 -2.08 -17.33
C LEU A 41 -8.84 -0.97 -18.27
N LEU A 42 -8.69 -1.26 -19.55
CA LEU A 42 -8.27 -0.27 -20.53
C LEU A 42 -9.27 0.88 -20.65
N ALA A 43 -10.57 0.58 -20.56
CA ALA A 43 -11.61 1.60 -20.55
C ALA A 43 -11.48 2.51 -19.32
N CYS A 44 -11.22 1.93 -18.14
CA CYS A 44 -11.04 2.69 -16.91
C CYS A 44 -9.82 3.60 -16.96
N LEU A 45 -8.79 3.21 -17.70
CA LEU A 45 -7.55 3.99 -17.84
C LEU A 45 -7.62 5.00 -18.98
N ASN A 46 -8.68 4.97 -19.77
CA ASN A 46 -8.89 5.92 -20.86
C ASN A 46 -9.67 7.13 -20.35
N GLU A 47 -9.04 8.30 -20.38
CA GLU A 47 -9.65 9.53 -19.87
C GLU A 47 -10.92 9.94 -20.63
N ASP A 48 -11.05 9.49 -21.89
CA ASP A 48 -12.20 9.81 -22.72
C ASP A 48 -13.41 8.92 -22.47
N ARG A 49 -13.26 7.91 -21.60
CA ARG A 49 -14.34 6.97 -21.29
C ARG A 49 -14.96 7.30 -19.92
N PRO A 50 -16.26 7.01 -19.74
CA PRO A 50 -16.91 7.23 -18.44
C PRO A 50 -16.48 6.24 -17.36
N GLU A 51 -16.01 5.05 -17.72
CA GLU A 51 -15.56 4.05 -16.77
C GLU A 51 -14.35 4.57 -15.99
N LYS A 52 -14.38 4.43 -14.68
CA LYS A 52 -13.29 4.88 -13.82
C LYS A 52 -12.98 3.81 -12.77
N LEU A 53 -11.74 3.79 -12.33
CA LEU A 53 -11.32 2.93 -11.23
C LEU A 53 -11.71 3.58 -9.91
N SER A 54 -12.10 2.77 -8.94
CA SER A 54 -12.25 3.25 -7.56
C SER A 54 -10.86 3.48 -6.95
N PRO A 55 -10.78 4.27 -5.85
CA PRO A 55 -9.51 4.44 -5.16
C PRO A 55 -8.89 3.12 -4.70
N ASP A 56 -9.71 2.16 -4.26
CA ASP A 56 -9.21 0.85 -3.83
C ASP A 56 -8.66 0.05 -4.99
N GLN A 57 -9.27 0.14 -6.17
CA GLN A 57 -8.76 -0.51 -7.38
C GLN A 57 -7.43 0.10 -7.81
N ALA A 58 -7.30 1.42 -7.73
CA ALA A 58 -6.04 2.10 -8.03
C ALA A 58 -4.95 1.64 -7.07
N LEU A 59 -5.26 1.55 -5.79
CA LEU A 59 -4.32 1.07 -4.77
C LEU A 59 -3.88 -0.36 -5.04
N PHE A 60 -4.81 -1.22 -5.46
CA PHE A 60 -4.51 -2.61 -5.82
C PHE A 60 -3.49 -2.67 -6.96
N ILE A 61 -3.66 -1.85 -7.99
CA ILE A 61 -2.73 -1.78 -9.13
C ILE A 61 -1.36 -1.30 -8.65
N MET A 62 -1.32 -0.28 -7.80
CA MET A 62 -0.06 0.23 -7.25
C MET A 62 0.66 -0.82 -6.43
N ARG A 63 -0.09 -1.65 -5.69
CA ARG A 63 0.49 -2.75 -4.90
C ARG A 63 1.11 -3.82 -5.80
N MET A 64 0.41 -4.18 -6.89
CA MET A 64 0.96 -5.12 -7.87
C MET A 64 2.26 -4.60 -8.47
N ALA A 65 2.29 -3.32 -8.82
CA ALA A 65 3.48 -2.68 -9.40
C ALA A 65 4.62 -2.66 -8.38
N LYS A 66 4.33 -2.36 -7.12
CA LYS A 66 5.34 -2.34 -6.05
C LYS A 66 6.02 -3.70 -5.92
N ASN A 67 5.25 -4.78 -6.04
CA ASN A 67 5.80 -6.14 -5.97
C ASN A 67 6.78 -6.43 -7.11
N LYS A 68 6.73 -5.64 -8.19
CA LYS A 68 7.66 -5.73 -9.31
C LYS A 68 8.73 -4.64 -9.27
N GLY A 69 8.82 -3.89 -8.18
CA GLY A 69 9.82 -2.87 -7.99
C GLY A 69 9.48 -1.48 -8.50
N PHE A 70 8.24 -1.26 -8.92
CA PHE A 70 7.80 0.05 -9.41
C PHE A 70 6.96 0.77 -8.34
N HIS A 71 7.36 1.99 -8.01
CA HIS A 71 6.74 2.76 -6.92
C HIS A 71 5.86 3.88 -7.48
N GLY A 72 4.59 3.54 -7.74
CA GLY A 72 3.62 4.50 -8.27
C GLY A 72 3.27 5.62 -7.30
N VAL A 73 3.52 5.43 -6.01
CA VAL A 73 3.25 6.44 -4.99
C VAL A 73 4.11 7.69 -5.14
N ASN A 74 5.22 7.59 -5.90
CA ASN A 74 6.11 8.74 -6.07
C ASN A 74 5.42 9.92 -6.76
N LEU A 75 4.50 9.66 -7.70
CA LEU A 75 3.80 10.74 -8.38
C LEU A 75 2.94 11.58 -7.42
N PRO A 76 2.02 11.00 -6.63
CA PRO A 76 1.27 11.81 -5.68
C PRO A 76 2.17 12.50 -4.66
N CYS A 77 3.28 11.90 -4.27
CA CYS A 77 4.25 12.55 -3.38
C CYS A 77 4.84 13.80 -4.03
N ASP A 78 5.23 13.72 -5.30
CA ASP A 78 5.76 14.87 -6.04
C ASP A 78 4.72 15.98 -6.14
N GLU A 79 3.48 15.62 -6.48
CA GLU A 79 2.41 16.59 -6.67
C GLU A 79 2.03 17.29 -5.37
N LEU A 80 2.13 16.60 -4.24
CA LEU A 80 1.76 17.15 -2.94
C LEU A 80 2.93 17.80 -2.21
N GLY A 81 4.14 17.73 -2.76
CA GLY A 81 5.31 18.35 -2.17
C GLY A 81 5.98 17.51 -1.10
N TYR A 82 5.80 16.21 -1.13
CA TYR A 82 6.48 15.29 -0.20
C TYR A 82 7.67 14.63 -0.88
N SER A 83 8.65 14.24 -0.10
CA SER A 83 9.75 13.42 -0.60
C SER A 83 9.23 12.02 -0.92
N HIS A 84 9.95 11.32 -1.79
CA HIS A 84 9.59 9.94 -2.12
C HIS A 84 9.75 9.06 -0.89
N PRO A 85 8.73 8.28 -0.55
CA PRO A 85 8.83 7.38 0.60
C PRO A 85 9.70 6.18 0.28
N SER A 86 10.21 5.55 1.33
CA SER A 86 10.94 4.31 1.20
C SER A 86 10.03 3.14 1.58
N PRO A 87 10.10 2.02 0.86
CA PRO A 87 9.34 0.83 1.27
C PRO A 87 9.76 0.37 2.66
N VAL A 88 8.78 -0.11 3.43
CA VAL A 88 9.06 -0.70 4.72
C VAL A 88 9.75 -2.04 4.50
N GLU A 89 10.90 -2.23 5.10
CA GLU A 89 11.63 -3.48 5.03
C GLU A 89 11.08 -4.44 6.08
N PRO A 90 10.89 -5.73 5.75
CA PRO A 90 10.43 -6.70 6.74
C PRO A 90 11.31 -6.75 7.99
N LYS A 91 12.63 -6.54 7.82
CA LYS A 91 13.59 -6.50 8.92
C LYS A 91 13.31 -5.33 9.86
N ASP A 92 13.03 -4.15 9.34
CA ASP A 92 12.74 -2.95 10.14
C ASP A 92 11.42 -3.10 10.86
N GLU A 93 10.43 -3.69 10.21
CA GLU A 93 9.13 -3.97 10.80
C GLU A 93 9.25 -4.93 11.97
N MET A 94 10.06 -5.97 11.83
CA MET A 94 10.31 -6.92 12.90
C MET A 94 11.02 -6.25 14.09
N ALA A 95 12.00 -5.39 13.80
CA ALA A 95 12.71 -4.64 14.85
C ALA A 95 11.77 -3.74 15.64
N GLU A 96 10.84 -3.07 14.95
CA GLU A 96 9.86 -2.20 15.59
C GLU A 96 8.89 -2.99 16.47
N LEU A 97 8.40 -4.14 15.99
CA LEU A 97 7.55 -5.02 16.77
C LEU A 97 8.25 -5.53 18.01
N GLN A 98 9.53 -5.89 17.89
CA GLN A 98 10.32 -6.33 19.03
C GLN A 98 10.48 -5.22 20.06
N ARG A 99 10.72 -4.00 19.62
CA ARG A 99 10.83 -2.84 20.51
C ARG A 99 9.53 -2.61 21.27
N GLN A 100 8.40 -2.65 20.58
CA GLN A 100 7.09 -2.48 21.17
C GLN A 100 6.81 -3.58 22.21
N PHE A 101 7.19 -4.80 21.91
CA PHE A 101 7.05 -5.93 22.84
C PHE A 101 7.85 -5.71 24.12
N ILE A 102 9.10 -5.26 24.00
CA ILE A 102 9.95 -4.98 25.15
C ILE A 102 9.35 -3.89 26.03
N GLU A 103 8.87 -2.80 25.44
CA GLU A 103 8.24 -1.70 26.15
C GLU A 103 6.98 -2.16 26.89
N ALA A 104 6.14 -2.96 26.23
CA ALA A 104 4.94 -3.52 26.84
C ALA A 104 5.28 -4.44 28.00
N SER A 105 6.32 -5.25 27.87
CA SER A 105 6.79 -6.16 28.92
C SER A 105 7.28 -5.39 30.15
N LYS A 106 8.02 -4.30 29.94
CA LYS A 106 8.48 -3.45 31.05
C LYS A 106 7.30 -2.80 31.77
N HIS A 107 6.32 -2.35 31.04
CA HIS A 107 5.13 -1.74 31.61
C HIS A 107 4.35 -2.74 32.46
N ILE A 108 4.18 -3.95 31.98
CA ILE A 108 3.50 -5.03 32.69
C ILE A 108 4.25 -5.37 33.99
N SER A 109 5.59 -5.46 33.93
CA SER A 109 6.41 -5.73 35.11
C SER A 109 6.27 -4.63 36.16
N ALA A 110 6.25 -3.36 35.74
CA ALA A 110 6.06 -2.24 36.67
C ALA A 110 4.70 -2.30 37.31
N MET A 111 3.64 -2.66 36.58
CA MET A 111 2.31 -2.82 37.12
C MET A 111 2.24 -3.96 38.13
N ALA A 112 2.89 -5.07 37.83
CA ALA A 112 2.93 -6.22 38.74
C ALA A 112 3.62 -5.87 40.06
N GLU A 113 4.72 -5.13 40.02
CA GLU A 113 5.41 -4.65 41.22
C GLU A 113 4.50 -3.73 42.06
N ARG A 114 3.76 -2.86 41.38
CA ARG A 114 2.82 -1.96 42.05
C ARG A 114 1.70 -2.72 42.78
N ILE A 115 1.16 -3.72 42.12
CA ILE A 115 0.13 -4.58 42.70
C ILE A 115 0.68 -5.30 43.92
N GLU A 116 1.87 -5.83 43.84
CA GLU A 116 2.54 -6.55 44.91
C GLU A 116 2.75 -5.64 46.14
N LYS A 117 3.23 -4.41 45.91
CA LYS A 117 3.40 -3.43 47.00
C LYS A 117 2.08 -3.08 47.66
N LEU A 118 1.02 -2.87 46.87
CA LEU A 118 -0.30 -2.56 47.38
C LEU A 118 -0.88 -3.73 48.19
N SER A 119 -0.66 -4.96 47.71
CA SER A 119 -1.11 -6.15 48.44
C SER A 119 -0.38 -6.30 49.79
N GLY A 120 0.92 -5.96 49.81
CA GLY A 120 1.72 -6.00 51.03
C GLY A 120 1.30 -4.96 52.07
N GLN A 121 0.65 -3.88 51.65
CA GLN A 121 0.21 -2.80 52.51
C GLN A 121 -1.15 -3.02 53.11
N VAL A 122 -1.89 -3.98 52.64
CA VAL A 122 -3.29 -4.23 53.05
C VAL A 122 -3.38 -5.21 54.21
N LYS A 123 -2.34 -5.58 54.84
CA LYS A 123 -2.34 -6.49 56.01
C LYS A 123 -2.97 -5.83 57.23
#